data_5549ff41ed00f340e1dd1792c01f2495
#
_entry.id   5549ff41ed00f340e1dd1792c01f2495
#
_cell.length_a   1.000
_cell.length_b   1.000
_cell.length_c   1.000
_cell.angle_alpha   90.00
_cell.angle_beta   90.00
_cell.angle_gamma   90.00
#
_symmetry.space_group_name_H-M   'P 1'
#
loop_
_entity.id
_entity.type
_entity.pdbx_description
1 polymer ?
#
loop_
_entity_poly.entity_id
_entity_poly.type
_entity_poly.pdbx_seq_one_letter_code
_entity_poly.pdbx_strand_id
1 'polypeptide(L)'
;MAYYDLVSQLPNISSSEGKSALPLSSEEFRELASRFISEEEKAVLEGLSLVPPMELTSTGSAFLDVWYEKERNLRCALAQIRAQKLKKDSVPLPPGCTADIISAARTAVGMDSPLSAEQFLYEYRLRLLDDLRPLDGFSIDAVYAYGLRLMLVERMRKFEVENGKTSYHKIYDEILVGDK
;
A
#
# COMPACT_ATOMS: atom_id res chain seq x y z
N MET A 1 -23.76 -1.43 -8.67
CA MET A 1 -23.97 -2.87 -8.95
C MET A 1 -23.26 -3.64 -7.84
N ALA A 2 -23.79 -4.75 -7.37
CA ALA A 2 -23.17 -5.52 -6.29
C ALA A 2 -22.36 -6.69 -6.88
N TYR A 3 -21.12 -6.87 -6.41
CA TYR A 3 -20.15 -7.84 -6.96
C TYR A 3 -20.07 -9.11 -6.10
N TYR A 4 -21.23 -9.72 -5.78
CA TYR A 4 -21.32 -10.90 -4.91
C TYR A 4 -20.46 -12.07 -5.40
N ASP A 5 -20.52 -12.38 -6.71
CA ASP A 5 -19.80 -13.52 -7.28
C ASP A 5 -18.28 -13.31 -7.23
N LEU A 6 -17.81 -12.08 -7.46
CA LEU A 6 -16.39 -11.76 -7.34
C LEU A 6 -15.93 -11.84 -5.88
N VAL A 7 -16.62 -11.13 -4.98
CA VAL A 7 -16.21 -11.02 -3.57
C VAL A 7 -16.22 -12.38 -2.87
N SER A 8 -17.17 -13.28 -3.22
CA SER A 8 -17.22 -14.64 -2.67
C SER A 8 -16.03 -15.52 -3.07
N GLN A 9 -15.35 -15.20 -4.18
CA GLN A 9 -14.17 -15.91 -4.67
C GLN A 9 -12.86 -15.36 -4.10
N LEU A 10 -12.88 -14.15 -3.50
CA LEU A 10 -11.68 -13.54 -2.94
C LEU A 10 -11.29 -14.21 -1.62
N PRO A 11 -10.06 -14.76 -1.54
CA PRO A 11 -9.59 -15.34 -0.29
C PRO A 11 -9.36 -14.27 0.78
N ASN A 12 -9.48 -14.67 2.05
CA ASN A 12 -9.17 -13.76 3.14
C ASN A 12 -7.67 -13.45 3.20
N ILE A 13 -7.32 -12.17 3.27
CA ILE A 13 -5.95 -11.71 3.44
C ILE A 13 -5.71 -11.42 4.92
N SER A 14 -5.04 -12.33 5.63
CA SER A 14 -4.60 -12.10 7.00
C SER A 14 -3.30 -11.32 7.02
N SER A 15 -3.25 -10.26 7.82
CA SER A 15 -2.04 -9.45 8.03
C SER A 15 -0.97 -10.19 8.86
N SER A 16 -1.36 -11.25 9.57
CA SER A 16 -0.48 -12.02 10.47
C SER A 16 0.28 -13.16 9.80
N GLU A 17 -0.04 -13.50 8.56
CA GLU A 17 0.55 -14.66 7.86
C GLU A 17 1.83 -14.29 7.10
N GLY A 18 2.82 -13.71 7.79
CA GLY A 18 4.12 -13.35 7.20
C GLY A 18 4.93 -14.53 6.65
N LYS A 19 4.56 -15.78 6.90
CA LYS A 19 5.33 -16.97 6.49
C LYS A 19 4.62 -17.89 5.49
N SER A 20 3.32 -17.77 5.31
CA SER A 20 2.58 -18.58 4.32
C SER A 20 2.54 -17.87 2.96
N ALA A 21 2.51 -18.62 1.87
CA ALA A 21 2.32 -18.03 0.54
C ALA A 21 1.02 -17.21 0.50
N LEU A 22 1.01 -16.07 -0.20
CA LEU A 22 -0.24 -15.35 -0.43
C LEU A 22 -1.18 -16.26 -1.23
N PRO A 23 -2.45 -16.35 -0.85
CA PRO A 23 -3.41 -17.16 -1.57
C PRO A 23 -3.70 -16.62 -2.97
N LEU A 24 -3.36 -15.36 -3.23
CA LEU A 24 -3.58 -14.65 -4.47
C LEU A 24 -2.55 -13.53 -4.61
N SER A 25 -1.96 -13.34 -5.79
CA SER A 25 -1.11 -12.20 -6.11
C SER A 25 -1.93 -11.01 -6.62
N SER A 26 -1.35 -9.81 -6.62
CA SER A 26 -2.00 -8.61 -7.19
C SER A 26 -2.32 -8.77 -8.68
N GLU A 27 -1.53 -9.53 -9.42
CA GLU A 27 -1.73 -9.80 -10.84
C GLU A 27 -2.91 -10.74 -11.06
N GLU A 28 -2.92 -11.89 -10.37
CA GLU A 28 -4.04 -12.85 -10.40
C GLU A 28 -5.35 -12.21 -9.92
N PHE A 29 -5.29 -11.32 -8.91
CA PHE A 29 -6.45 -10.55 -8.46
C PHE A 29 -7.01 -9.65 -9.57
N ARG A 30 -6.16 -8.92 -10.30
CA ARG A 30 -6.60 -8.07 -11.41
C ARG A 30 -7.22 -8.89 -12.53
N GLU A 31 -6.63 -10.03 -12.89
CA GLU A 31 -7.18 -10.94 -13.89
C GLU A 31 -8.55 -11.49 -13.46
N LEU A 32 -8.68 -11.90 -12.20
CA LEU A 32 -9.94 -12.40 -11.67
C LEU A 32 -11.01 -11.31 -11.68
N ALA A 33 -10.71 -10.15 -11.11
CA ALA A 33 -11.66 -9.04 -10.99
C ALA A 33 -12.12 -8.51 -12.35
N SER A 34 -11.22 -8.45 -13.34
CA SER A 34 -11.53 -7.96 -14.69
C SER A 34 -12.64 -8.74 -15.41
N ARG A 35 -12.97 -9.94 -14.94
CA ARG A 35 -14.05 -10.76 -15.51
C ARG A 35 -15.44 -10.36 -15.05
N PHE A 36 -15.53 -9.57 -13.97
CA PHE A 36 -16.77 -9.24 -13.27
C PHE A 36 -17.12 -7.75 -13.28
N ILE A 37 -16.18 -6.90 -13.64
CA ILE A 37 -16.29 -5.44 -13.59
C ILE A 37 -16.42 -4.84 -14.99
N SER A 38 -16.93 -3.61 -15.07
CA SER A 38 -17.03 -2.87 -16.35
C SER A 38 -15.65 -2.40 -16.84
N GLU A 39 -15.54 -2.04 -18.12
CA GLU A 39 -14.29 -1.51 -18.68
C GLU A 39 -13.82 -0.21 -18.01
N GLU A 40 -14.75 0.64 -17.55
CA GLU A 40 -14.41 1.85 -16.80
C GLU A 40 -13.80 1.51 -15.45
N GLU A 41 -14.42 0.58 -14.71
CA GLU A 41 -13.92 0.10 -13.42
C GLU A 41 -12.59 -0.66 -13.56
N LYS A 42 -12.42 -1.37 -14.64
CA LYS A 42 -11.18 -2.06 -14.98
C LYS A 42 -10.02 -1.08 -15.20
N ALA A 43 -10.26 0.01 -15.92
CA ALA A 43 -9.25 1.06 -16.09
C ALA A 43 -8.80 1.64 -14.74
N VAL A 44 -9.73 1.84 -13.79
CA VAL A 44 -9.41 2.28 -12.42
C VAL A 44 -8.62 1.21 -11.68
N LEU A 45 -9.00 -0.07 -11.80
CA LEU A 45 -8.30 -1.20 -11.15
C LEU A 45 -6.88 -1.37 -11.67
N GLU A 46 -6.66 -1.24 -12.98
CA GLU A 46 -5.34 -1.29 -13.60
C GLU A 46 -4.44 -0.14 -13.14
N GLY A 47 -5.03 1.05 -12.94
CA GLY A 47 -4.35 2.23 -12.40
C GLY A 47 -4.12 2.18 -10.88
N LEU A 48 -4.63 1.17 -10.17
CA LEU A 48 -4.51 1.07 -8.72
C LEU A 48 -3.05 0.99 -8.28
N SER A 49 -2.65 1.88 -7.37
CA SER A 49 -1.28 2.02 -6.91
C SER A 49 -1.21 2.41 -5.42
N LEU A 50 -0.16 1.97 -4.73
CA LEU A 50 0.16 2.46 -3.38
C LEU A 50 0.79 3.86 -3.39
N VAL A 51 1.18 4.35 -4.57
CA VAL A 51 1.71 5.71 -4.73
C VAL A 51 0.60 6.58 -5.31
N PRO A 52 0.15 7.62 -4.59
CA PRO A 52 -0.89 8.51 -5.11
C PRO A 52 -0.42 9.21 -6.38
N PRO A 53 -1.31 9.47 -7.34
CA PRO A 53 -0.97 10.21 -8.55
C PRO A 53 -0.50 11.62 -8.22
N MET A 54 0.33 12.22 -9.07
CA MET A 54 0.84 13.57 -8.84
C MET A 54 -0.27 14.61 -8.92
N GLU A 55 -1.21 14.45 -9.83
CA GLU A 55 -2.37 15.31 -9.96
C GLU A 55 -3.57 14.69 -9.23
N LEU A 56 -4.30 15.52 -8.50
CA LEU A 56 -5.54 15.13 -7.82
C LEU A 56 -6.70 15.17 -8.84
N THR A 57 -6.73 14.19 -9.73
CA THR A 57 -7.91 13.92 -10.54
C THR A 57 -8.79 12.91 -9.82
N SER A 58 -10.10 13.11 -9.84
CA SER A 58 -11.02 12.11 -9.28
C SER A 58 -10.90 10.80 -10.05
N THR A 59 -10.83 9.71 -9.30
CA THR A 59 -10.79 8.34 -9.88
C THR A 59 -12.18 7.83 -10.23
N GLY A 60 -13.26 8.57 -9.87
CA GLY A 60 -14.63 8.09 -9.92
C GLY A 60 -15.05 7.25 -8.72
N SER A 61 -14.13 6.91 -7.81
CA SER A 61 -14.36 6.23 -6.54
C SER A 61 -14.07 7.19 -5.38
N ALA A 62 -15.10 7.53 -4.61
CA ALA A 62 -14.93 8.38 -3.43
C ALA A 62 -13.99 7.76 -2.39
N PHE A 63 -14.00 6.44 -2.28
CA PHE A 63 -13.09 5.68 -1.42
C PHE A 63 -11.62 5.88 -1.85
N LEU A 64 -11.31 5.68 -3.13
CA LEU A 64 -9.95 5.83 -3.64
C LEU A 64 -9.46 7.28 -3.55
N ASP A 65 -10.32 8.24 -3.84
CA ASP A 65 -9.97 9.66 -3.78
C ASP A 65 -9.56 10.05 -2.35
N VAL A 66 -10.30 9.59 -1.33
CA VAL A 66 -9.96 9.81 0.09
C VAL A 66 -8.70 9.04 0.48
N TRP A 67 -8.53 7.79 0.04
CA TRP A 67 -7.31 7.01 0.29
C TRP A 67 -6.07 7.72 -0.26
N TYR A 68 -6.09 8.16 -1.50
CA TYR A 68 -4.98 8.85 -2.14
C TYR A 68 -4.68 10.20 -1.49
N GLU A 69 -5.69 10.94 -1.06
CA GLU A 69 -5.50 12.18 -0.29
C GLU A 69 -4.76 11.90 1.03
N LYS A 70 -5.21 10.92 1.80
CA LYS A 70 -4.60 10.51 3.08
C LYS A 70 -3.17 10.03 2.89
N GLU A 71 -2.90 9.18 1.92
CA GLU A 71 -1.55 8.68 1.62
C GLU A 71 -0.62 9.81 1.16
N ARG A 72 -1.10 10.76 0.37
CA ARG A 72 -0.35 11.96 -0.01
C ARG A 72 0.01 12.80 1.22
N ASN A 73 -0.97 13.05 2.08
CA ASN A 73 -0.75 13.81 3.31
C ASN A 73 0.27 13.13 4.23
N LEU A 74 0.22 11.81 4.36
CA LEU A 74 1.21 11.03 5.09
C LEU A 74 2.62 11.20 4.49
N ARG A 75 2.75 11.12 3.17
CA ARG A 75 4.04 11.30 2.49
C ARG A 75 4.60 12.71 2.65
N CYS A 76 3.74 13.73 2.56
CA CYS A 76 4.13 15.12 2.81
C CYS A 76 4.60 15.31 4.25
N ALA A 77 3.89 14.75 5.24
CA ALA A 77 4.29 14.81 6.64
C ALA A 77 5.62 14.12 6.89
N LEU A 78 5.83 12.92 6.34
CA LEU A 78 7.11 12.20 6.41
C LEU A 78 8.25 13.02 5.79
N ALA A 79 8.04 13.60 4.62
CA ALA A 79 9.03 14.42 3.93
C ALA A 79 9.40 15.67 4.76
N GLN A 80 8.40 16.37 5.29
CA GLN A 80 8.61 17.57 6.10
C GLN A 80 9.41 17.24 7.38
N ILE A 81 9.01 16.20 8.13
CA ILE A 81 9.69 15.83 9.38
C ILE A 81 11.12 15.36 9.11
N ARG A 82 11.36 14.62 8.02
CA ARG A 82 12.71 14.23 7.60
C ARG A 82 13.56 15.45 7.22
N ALA A 83 13.00 16.42 6.49
CA ALA A 83 13.70 17.66 6.14
C ALA A 83 14.09 18.45 7.40
N GLN A 84 13.17 18.59 8.37
CA GLN A 84 13.45 19.22 9.65
C GLN A 84 14.57 18.52 10.42
N LYS A 85 14.55 17.18 10.49
CA LYS A 85 15.61 16.37 11.12
C LYS A 85 16.97 16.59 10.46
N LEU A 86 16.99 16.80 9.15
CA LEU A 86 18.20 17.07 8.36
C LEU A 86 18.56 18.55 8.26
N LYS A 87 17.82 19.43 8.95
CA LYS A 87 17.99 20.90 8.89
C LYS A 87 17.96 21.46 7.45
N LYS A 88 17.08 20.91 6.62
CA LYS A 88 16.84 21.35 5.26
C LYS A 88 15.50 22.09 5.16
N ASP A 89 15.36 22.91 4.12
CA ASP A 89 14.11 23.57 3.82
C ASP A 89 13.00 22.53 3.62
N SER A 90 11.83 22.80 4.21
CA SER A 90 10.67 21.89 4.13
C SER A 90 9.47 22.62 3.54
N VAL A 91 8.72 21.90 2.72
CA VAL A 91 7.46 22.38 2.17
C VAL A 91 6.38 22.36 3.28
N PRO A 92 5.52 23.38 3.39
CA PRO A 92 4.43 23.37 4.35
C PRO A 92 3.48 22.20 4.11
N LEU A 93 2.85 21.72 5.20
CA LEU A 93 1.90 20.62 5.12
C LEU A 93 0.65 21.03 4.35
N PRO A 94 0.04 20.10 3.58
CA PRO A 94 -1.27 20.31 2.98
C PRO A 94 -2.34 20.61 4.05
N PRO A 95 -3.37 21.41 3.73
CA PRO A 95 -4.44 21.77 4.68
C PRO A 95 -5.25 20.56 5.19
N GLY A 96 -5.30 19.45 4.43
CA GLY A 96 -5.95 18.19 4.82
C GLY A 96 -5.11 17.28 5.73
N CYS A 97 -3.92 17.72 6.18
CA CYS A 97 -3.06 16.91 7.03
C CYS A 97 -3.54 16.93 8.47
N THR A 98 -4.13 15.84 8.94
CA THR A 98 -4.71 15.69 10.28
C THR A 98 -3.65 15.36 11.33
N ALA A 99 -3.98 15.58 12.62
CA ALA A 99 -3.03 15.39 13.74
C ALA A 99 -2.54 13.93 13.87
N ASP A 100 -3.38 12.94 13.54
CA ASP A 100 -3.04 11.52 13.52
C ASP A 100 -1.98 11.20 12.47
N ILE A 101 -2.10 11.78 11.26
CA ILE A 101 -1.11 11.64 10.18
C ILE A 101 0.24 12.22 10.61
N ILE A 102 0.24 13.42 11.21
CA ILE A 102 1.47 14.06 11.69
C ILE A 102 2.11 13.23 12.81
N SER A 103 1.30 12.70 13.73
CA SER A 103 1.78 11.83 14.81
C SER A 103 2.38 10.53 14.25
N ALA A 104 1.71 9.88 13.31
CA ALA A 104 2.22 8.68 12.66
C ALA A 104 3.55 8.94 11.94
N ALA A 105 3.66 10.06 11.21
CA ALA A 105 4.89 10.45 10.55
C ALA A 105 6.05 10.71 11.51
N ARG A 106 5.78 11.38 12.65
CA ARG A 106 6.79 11.60 13.72
C ARG A 106 7.28 10.29 14.32
N THR A 107 6.36 9.40 14.65
CA THR A 107 6.69 8.08 15.21
C THR A 107 7.58 7.30 14.24
N ALA A 108 7.20 7.21 12.97
CA ALA A 108 7.99 6.49 11.97
C ALA A 108 9.39 7.08 11.77
N VAL A 109 9.52 8.41 11.70
CA VAL A 109 10.83 9.09 11.51
C VAL A 109 11.70 9.02 12.79
N GLY A 110 11.06 8.83 13.96
CA GLY A 110 11.75 8.69 15.25
C GLY A 110 12.30 7.27 15.50
N MET A 111 11.89 6.28 14.74
CA MET A 111 12.38 4.91 14.90
C MET A 111 13.83 4.76 14.43
N ASP A 112 14.63 3.98 15.18
CA ASP A 112 16.04 3.73 14.85
C ASP A 112 16.20 2.76 13.67
N SER A 113 15.30 1.78 13.57
CA SER A 113 15.30 0.77 12.50
C SER A 113 14.40 1.19 11.34
N PRO A 114 14.95 1.29 10.11
CA PRO A 114 14.13 1.51 8.92
C PRO A 114 13.05 0.44 8.71
N LEU A 115 13.36 -0.82 9.05
CA LEU A 115 12.39 -1.92 8.96
C LEU A 115 11.23 -1.73 9.95
N SER A 116 11.53 -1.35 11.20
CA SER A 116 10.48 -1.06 12.19
C SER A 116 9.61 0.11 11.77
N ALA A 117 10.19 1.14 11.15
CA ALA A 117 9.45 2.26 10.59
C ALA A 117 8.51 1.84 9.44
N GLU A 118 8.98 0.97 8.53
CA GLU A 118 8.14 0.44 7.44
C GLU A 118 7.03 -0.48 7.98
N GLN A 119 7.31 -1.31 8.99
CA GLN A 119 6.29 -2.13 9.66
C GLN A 119 5.21 -1.27 10.31
N PHE A 120 5.61 -0.24 11.05
CA PHE A 120 4.69 0.72 11.66
C PHE A 120 3.81 1.43 10.62
N LEU A 121 4.41 1.90 9.53
CA LEU A 121 3.68 2.56 8.43
C LEU A 121 2.76 1.59 7.68
N TYR A 122 3.14 0.32 7.56
CA TYR A 122 2.30 -0.73 7.02
C TYR A 122 1.05 -0.94 7.88
N GLU A 123 1.21 -1.10 9.19
CA GLU A 123 0.10 -1.25 10.13
C GLU A 123 -0.80 -0.02 10.17
N TYR A 124 -0.22 1.18 10.09
CA TYR A 124 -0.98 2.42 10.00
C TYR A 124 -1.86 2.44 8.74
N ARG A 125 -1.31 2.06 7.58
CA ARG A 125 -2.06 1.98 6.32
C ARG A 125 -3.15 0.92 6.34
N LEU A 126 -2.92 -0.22 6.95
CA LEU A 126 -3.96 -1.25 7.12
C LEU A 126 -5.12 -0.74 7.96
N ARG A 127 -4.83 -0.08 9.10
CA ARG A 127 -5.86 0.56 9.92
C ARG A 127 -6.64 1.61 9.15
N LEU A 128 -5.94 2.45 8.39
CA LEU A 128 -6.59 3.45 7.55
C LEU A 128 -7.53 2.83 6.51
N LEU A 129 -7.15 1.71 5.89
CA LEU A 129 -8.04 0.95 4.99
C LEU A 129 -9.26 0.40 5.71
N ASP A 130 -9.10 -0.08 6.95
CA ASP A 130 -10.22 -0.58 7.77
C ASP A 130 -11.16 0.56 8.18
N ASP A 131 -10.64 1.73 8.53
CA ASP A 131 -11.41 2.94 8.89
C ASP A 131 -12.19 3.50 7.68
N LEU A 132 -11.60 3.42 6.48
CA LEU A 132 -12.23 3.87 5.23
C LEU A 132 -13.11 2.80 4.56
N ARG A 133 -13.21 1.62 5.16
CA ARG A 133 -13.91 0.49 4.56
C ARG A 133 -15.33 0.86 4.12
N PRO A 134 -15.71 0.59 2.86
CA PRO A 134 -17.07 0.82 2.38
C PRO A 134 -18.11 0.05 3.22
N LEU A 135 -19.26 0.69 3.49
CA LEU A 135 -20.36 0.05 4.22
C LEU A 135 -20.92 -1.16 3.47
N ASP A 136 -20.98 -1.06 2.14
CA ASP A 136 -21.35 -2.19 1.27
C ASP A 136 -20.09 -2.98 0.91
N GLY A 137 -19.94 -4.14 1.55
CA GLY A 137 -18.82 -5.06 1.31
C GLY A 137 -18.82 -5.71 -0.09
N PHE A 138 -19.86 -5.51 -0.89
CA PHE A 138 -20.00 -6.04 -2.25
C PHE A 138 -19.96 -4.93 -3.31
N SER A 139 -19.60 -3.72 -2.93
CA SER A 139 -19.40 -2.60 -3.85
C SER A 139 -18.07 -2.70 -4.60
N ILE A 140 -17.93 -1.93 -5.69
CA ILE A 140 -16.65 -1.82 -6.40
C ILE A 140 -15.55 -1.22 -5.50
N ASP A 141 -15.90 -0.31 -4.60
CA ASP A 141 -14.97 0.26 -3.63
C ASP A 141 -14.41 -0.80 -2.68
N ALA A 142 -15.21 -1.81 -2.30
CA ALA A 142 -14.73 -2.95 -1.52
C ALA A 142 -13.71 -3.80 -2.30
N VAL A 143 -13.89 -3.94 -3.61
CA VAL A 143 -12.93 -4.62 -4.50
C VAL A 143 -11.62 -3.82 -4.59
N TYR A 144 -11.69 -2.50 -4.72
CA TYR A 144 -10.49 -1.64 -4.71
C TYR A 144 -9.77 -1.68 -3.35
N ALA A 145 -10.51 -1.65 -2.25
CA ALA A 145 -9.95 -1.76 -0.90
C ALA A 145 -9.20 -3.10 -0.72
N TYR A 146 -9.77 -4.19 -1.23
CA TYR A 146 -9.10 -5.50 -1.23
C TYR A 146 -7.79 -5.46 -2.03
N GLY A 147 -7.80 -4.88 -3.23
CA GLY A 147 -6.60 -4.72 -4.06
C GLY A 147 -5.50 -3.92 -3.36
N LEU A 148 -5.83 -2.79 -2.73
CA LEU A 148 -4.86 -2.00 -1.97
C LEU A 148 -4.29 -2.77 -0.78
N ARG A 149 -5.13 -3.52 -0.04
CA ARG A 149 -4.69 -4.38 1.07
C ARG A 149 -3.72 -5.45 0.58
N LEU A 150 -4.03 -6.12 -0.52
CA LEU A 150 -3.18 -7.13 -1.13
C LEU A 150 -1.81 -6.56 -1.51
N MET A 151 -1.79 -5.41 -2.19
CA MET A 151 -0.55 -4.71 -2.56
C MET A 151 0.29 -4.28 -1.35
N LEU A 152 -0.34 -3.87 -0.24
CA LEU A 152 0.36 -3.55 1.01
C LEU A 152 1.04 -4.78 1.60
N VAL A 153 0.34 -5.92 1.65
CA VAL A 153 0.87 -7.19 2.16
C VAL A 153 2.01 -7.69 1.28
N GLU A 154 1.86 -7.66 -0.05
CA GLU A 154 2.93 -8.02 -0.99
C GLU A 154 4.17 -7.15 -0.81
N ARG A 155 3.96 -5.83 -0.65
CA ARG A 155 5.07 -4.90 -0.39
C ARG A 155 5.81 -5.26 0.90
N MET A 156 5.08 -5.53 2.00
CA MET A 156 5.71 -5.82 3.29
C MET A 156 6.52 -7.12 3.26
N ARG A 157 6.06 -8.12 2.51
CA ARG A 157 6.80 -9.38 2.32
C ARG A 157 8.16 -9.23 1.66
N LYS A 158 8.34 -8.19 0.84
CA LYS A 158 9.66 -7.89 0.22
C LYS A 158 10.71 -7.48 1.25
N PHE A 159 10.31 -7.10 2.47
CA PHE A 159 11.21 -6.73 3.55
C PHE A 159 11.52 -7.89 4.51
N GLU A 160 11.15 -9.13 4.20
CA GLU A 160 11.51 -10.29 5.01
C GLU A 160 13.02 -10.53 4.95
N VAL A 161 13.64 -10.62 6.13
CA VAL A 161 15.11 -10.75 6.28
C VAL A 161 15.64 -12.02 5.59
N GLU A 162 14.89 -13.11 5.65
CA GLU A 162 15.29 -14.39 5.03
C GLU A 162 15.35 -14.29 3.50
N ASN A 163 14.34 -13.63 2.89
CA ASN A 163 14.33 -13.39 1.45
C ASN A 163 15.45 -12.44 1.03
N GLY A 164 15.73 -11.42 1.86
CA GLY A 164 16.85 -10.51 1.65
C GLY A 164 18.21 -11.20 1.69
N LYS A 165 18.43 -12.09 2.65
CA LYS A 165 19.65 -12.90 2.75
C LYS A 165 19.83 -13.82 1.55
N THR A 166 18.78 -14.52 1.13
CA THR A 166 18.80 -15.42 -0.02
C THR A 166 19.13 -14.64 -1.31
N SER A 167 18.51 -13.49 -1.52
CA SER A 167 18.79 -12.63 -2.67
C SER A 167 20.22 -12.08 -2.63
N TYR A 168 20.71 -11.68 -1.46
CA TYR A 168 22.09 -11.22 -1.27
C TYR A 168 23.11 -12.30 -1.65
N HIS A 169 22.93 -13.52 -1.13
CA HIS A 169 23.83 -14.64 -1.44
C HIS A 169 23.81 -14.98 -2.93
N LYS A 170 22.63 -14.98 -3.55
CA LYS A 170 22.51 -15.24 -5.00
C LYS A 170 23.29 -14.21 -5.83
N ILE A 171 23.10 -12.91 -5.56
CA ILE A 171 23.83 -11.84 -6.26
C ILE A 171 25.34 -11.92 -5.99
N TYR A 172 25.73 -12.20 -4.74
CA TYR A 172 27.13 -12.34 -4.36
C TYR A 172 27.81 -13.49 -5.11
N ASP A 173 27.14 -14.65 -5.19
CA ASP A 173 27.64 -15.82 -5.91
C ASP A 173 27.71 -15.56 -7.44
N GLU A 174 26.74 -14.86 -8.02
CA GLU A 174 26.74 -14.46 -9.44
C GLU A 174 27.94 -13.56 -9.76
N ILE A 175 28.28 -12.60 -8.88
CA ILE A 175 29.43 -11.71 -9.05
C ILE A 175 30.73 -12.50 -8.96
N LEU A 176 30.87 -13.41 -8.00
CA LEU A 176 32.09 -14.21 -7.84
C LEU A 176 32.32 -15.23 -8.97
N VAL A 177 31.24 -15.73 -9.58
CA VAL A 177 31.33 -16.69 -10.72
C VAL A 177 31.57 -15.97 -12.05
N GLY A 178 31.12 -14.71 -12.15
CA GLY A 178 31.28 -13.88 -13.36
C GLY A 178 32.71 -13.36 -13.60
N ASP A 179 33.60 -13.46 -12.62
CA ASP A 179 35.01 -12.99 -12.69
C ASP A 179 36.01 -14.12 -13.07
N LYS A 180 35.56 -15.22 -13.74
CA LYS A 180 36.42 -16.28 -14.24
C LYS A 180 36.42 -16.36 -15.75
#